data_9c3317b1522914b77e3e9566ba2e2af4
#
_entry.id   9c3317b1522914b77e3e9566ba2e2af4
#
_cell.length_a   1.000
_cell.length_b   1.000
_cell.length_c   1.000
_cell.angle_alpha   90.00
_cell.angle_beta   90.00
_cell.angle_gamma   90.00
#
_symmetry.space_group_name_H-M   'P 1'
#
loop_
_entity.id
_entity.type
_entity.pdbx_description
1 polymer ?
#
loop_
_entity_poly.entity_id
_entity_poly.type
_entity_poly.pdbx_seq_one_letter_code
_entity_poly.pdbx_strand_id
1 'polypeptide(L)'
;MSLYILGVPGNIGGASTKMAHLIRLLHKDFKITVVVPEIGFVKDKQLKRLLETYAIPALMLKDLPKKLDGVALAICDRHFFSSGAAREVKTRGLRLVWSNEMMFGFQGEAEAAKEGLIDRVLFVSEFQANKFADMYRGVPAFQTGNYIDPDDYAWRQRRDPIFTLGRLSRDDPQKYPLDFPVFYEELGLKEVRYRVMAWSKEVGRQYRWHRFGPEWELLSANKEPAREFLYSLDLFLYPIGHRIKESWGRAVVEAMLTGCVPVVPAGHQFHKLLVHGESGFICQEYREYKACVRELYANHPFRRKISRQCAEHARARLCDPEAHRRTWLEALSF
;
A
#
# COMPACT_ATOMS: atom_id res chain seq x y z
N MET A 1 -14.02 -17.29 16.29
CA MET A 1 -12.58 -17.65 16.21
C MET A 1 -11.76 -16.45 16.67
N SER A 2 -10.63 -16.68 17.35
CA SER A 2 -9.72 -15.61 17.78
C SER A 2 -8.72 -15.26 16.71
N LEU A 3 -8.49 -13.96 16.47
CA LEU A 3 -7.51 -13.42 15.53
C LEU A 3 -6.54 -12.49 16.28
N TYR A 4 -5.27 -12.82 16.24
CA TYR A 4 -4.18 -12.04 16.83
C TYR A 4 -3.44 -11.32 15.70
N ILE A 5 -3.58 -10.00 15.60
CA ILE A 5 -2.89 -9.18 14.58
C ILE A 5 -1.59 -8.66 15.18
N LEU A 6 -0.45 -9.14 14.67
CA LEU A 6 0.87 -8.78 15.15
C LEU A 6 1.39 -7.56 14.39
N GLY A 7 1.61 -6.48 15.13
CA GLY A 7 2.13 -5.22 14.60
C GLY A 7 1.47 -4.00 15.19
N VAL A 8 1.66 -2.86 14.55
CA VAL A 8 1.12 -1.56 14.99
C VAL A 8 0.16 -1.02 13.92
N PRO A 9 -1.15 -1.31 14.03
CA PRO A 9 -2.15 -0.72 13.13
C PRO A 9 -2.16 0.80 13.22
N GLY A 10 -2.23 1.50 12.09
CA GLY A 10 -2.21 2.97 12.07
C GLY A 10 -2.34 3.54 10.65
N ASN A 11 -2.01 4.81 10.49
CA ASN A 11 -2.12 5.50 9.19
C ASN A 11 -0.76 5.80 8.54
N ILE A 12 0.33 5.27 9.08
CA ILE A 12 1.68 5.52 8.59
C ILE A 12 2.28 4.23 8.05
N GLY A 13 2.52 4.20 6.74
CA GLY A 13 3.08 3.05 6.05
C GLY A 13 2.03 2.00 5.66
N GLY A 14 2.25 1.34 4.52
CA GLY A 14 1.27 0.44 3.89
C GLY A 14 0.81 -0.72 4.78
N ALA A 15 1.74 -1.37 5.49
CA ALA A 15 1.41 -2.49 6.38
C ALA A 15 0.56 -2.06 7.58
N SER A 16 0.92 -0.96 8.26
CA SER A 16 0.15 -0.41 9.37
C SER A 16 -1.26 0.00 8.95
N THR A 17 -1.38 0.69 7.81
CA THR A 17 -2.68 1.10 7.25
C THR A 17 -3.51 -0.11 6.84
N LYS A 18 -2.90 -1.15 6.25
CA LYS A 18 -3.58 -2.41 5.91
C LYS A 18 -4.14 -3.06 7.17
N MET A 19 -3.35 -3.17 8.25
CA MET A 19 -3.82 -3.74 9.52
C MET A 19 -5.03 -2.98 10.08
N ALA A 20 -5.00 -1.64 10.05
CA ALA A 20 -6.13 -0.81 10.51
C ALA A 20 -7.39 -1.04 9.67
N HIS A 21 -7.26 -1.13 8.34
CA HIS A 21 -8.39 -1.42 7.45
C HIS A 21 -8.92 -2.85 7.66
N LEU A 22 -8.06 -3.84 7.89
CA LEU A 22 -8.48 -5.21 8.18
C LEU A 22 -9.22 -5.32 9.51
N ILE A 23 -8.82 -4.58 10.52
CA ILE A 23 -9.56 -4.51 11.79
C ILE A 23 -10.99 -4.01 11.53
N ARG A 24 -11.16 -2.94 10.77
CA ARG A 24 -12.50 -2.44 10.41
C ARG A 24 -13.31 -3.45 9.62
N LEU A 25 -12.67 -4.17 8.72
CA LEU A 25 -13.32 -5.18 7.88
C LEU A 25 -13.78 -6.40 8.68
N LEU A 26 -12.97 -6.86 9.65
CA LEU A 26 -13.08 -8.19 10.24
C LEU A 26 -13.54 -8.19 11.71
N HIS A 27 -13.71 -7.04 12.37
CA HIS A 27 -14.02 -6.97 13.80
C HIS A 27 -15.33 -7.63 14.20
N LYS A 28 -16.26 -7.82 13.27
CA LYS A 28 -17.54 -8.51 13.50
C LYS A 28 -17.43 -10.04 13.37
N ASP A 29 -16.41 -10.52 12.67
CA ASP A 29 -16.22 -11.94 12.36
C ASP A 29 -15.29 -12.63 13.34
N PHE A 30 -14.35 -11.88 13.90
CA PHE A 30 -13.31 -12.40 14.77
C PHE A 30 -13.26 -11.66 16.10
N LYS A 31 -12.94 -12.39 17.17
CA LYS A 31 -12.47 -11.78 18.41
C LYS A 31 -11.01 -11.35 18.20
N ILE A 32 -10.83 -10.08 17.84
CA ILE A 32 -9.50 -9.54 17.50
C ILE A 32 -8.76 -9.13 18.77
N THR A 33 -7.45 -9.44 18.80
CA THR A 33 -6.47 -8.90 19.75
C THR A 33 -5.30 -8.33 18.93
N VAL A 34 -4.89 -7.10 19.19
CA VAL A 34 -3.68 -6.52 18.59
C VAL A 34 -2.48 -6.87 19.46
N VAL A 35 -1.44 -7.44 18.85
CA VAL A 35 -0.21 -7.82 19.54
C VAL A 35 0.88 -6.84 19.14
N VAL A 36 1.18 -5.89 20.01
CA VAL A 36 2.17 -4.84 19.75
C VAL A 36 3.58 -5.29 20.18
N PRO A 37 4.65 -4.86 19.49
CA PRO A 37 6.02 -5.18 19.91
C PRO A 37 6.36 -4.56 21.28
N GLU A 38 5.86 -3.35 21.54
CA GLU A 38 6.04 -2.64 22.80
C GLU A 38 4.73 -1.96 23.22
N ILE A 39 4.40 -2.00 24.52
CA ILE A 39 3.16 -1.40 25.03
C ILE A 39 3.11 0.13 24.83
N GLY A 40 4.24 0.78 24.69
CA GLY A 40 4.33 2.20 24.41
C GLY A 40 3.60 2.64 23.13
N PHE A 41 3.49 1.76 22.13
CA PHE A 41 2.75 2.05 20.88
C PHE A 41 1.26 2.30 21.10
N VAL A 42 0.67 1.77 22.16
CA VAL A 42 -0.75 2.00 22.49
C VAL A 42 -1.03 3.47 22.86
N LYS A 43 0.01 4.27 23.14
CA LYS A 43 -0.11 5.71 23.39
C LYS A 43 -0.28 6.52 22.09
N ASP A 44 -0.02 5.92 20.93
CA ASP A 44 -0.30 6.56 19.63
C ASP A 44 -1.80 6.86 19.53
N LYS A 45 -2.14 8.10 19.22
CA LYS A 45 -3.54 8.58 19.19
C LYS A 45 -4.42 7.83 18.19
N GLN A 46 -3.85 7.42 17.07
CA GLN A 46 -4.61 6.74 16.00
C GLN A 46 -4.87 5.29 16.37
N LEU A 47 -3.85 4.58 16.86
CA LEU A 47 -4.01 3.22 17.36
C LEU A 47 -4.97 3.19 18.53
N LYS A 48 -4.79 4.07 19.52
CA LYS A 48 -5.68 4.18 20.67
C LYS A 48 -7.14 4.35 20.25
N ARG A 49 -7.42 5.31 19.36
CA ARG A 49 -8.77 5.55 18.83
C ARG A 49 -9.34 4.31 18.12
N LEU A 50 -8.53 3.61 17.32
CA LEU A 50 -8.95 2.39 16.63
C LEU A 50 -9.34 1.30 17.65
N LEU A 51 -8.50 1.06 18.66
CA LEU A 51 -8.75 0.07 19.69
C LEU A 51 -10.01 0.37 20.52
N GLU A 52 -10.19 1.63 20.92
CA GLU A 52 -11.36 2.10 21.66
C GLU A 52 -12.64 1.99 20.82
N THR A 53 -12.60 2.39 19.54
CA THR A 53 -13.76 2.35 18.64
C THR A 53 -14.32 0.95 18.46
N TYR A 54 -13.46 -0.07 18.41
CA TYR A 54 -13.86 -1.46 18.17
C TYR A 54 -13.75 -2.35 19.43
N ALA A 55 -13.48 -1.77 20.60
CA ALA A 55 -13.29 -2.48 21.87
C ALA A 55 -12.26 -3.61 21.77
N ILE A 56 -11.12 -3.35 21.10
CA ILE A 56 -10.08 -4.35 20.84
C ILE A 56 -8.97 -4.23 21.88
N PRO A 57 -8.61 -5.32 22.58
CA PRO A 57 -7.47 -5.33 23.49
C PRO A 57 -6.14 -5.28 22.73
N ALA A 58 -5.14 -4.63 23.34
CA ALA A 58 -3.76 -4.65 22.87
C ALA A 58 -2.83 -5.18 23.95
N LEU A 59 -1.99 -6.16 23.61
CA LEU A 59 -1.06 -6.84 24.50
C LEU A 59 0.30 -6.99 23.82
N MET A 60 1.35 -7.22 24.60
CA MET A 60 2.62 -7.69 24.03
C MET A 60 2.62 -9.22 23.88
N LEU A 61 3.41 -9.74 22.97
CA LEU A 61 3.49 -11.18 22.72
C LEU A 61 3.81 -11.97 24.00
N LYS A 62 4.74 -11.47 24.82
CA LYS A 62 5.13 -12.08 26.11
C LYS A 62 3.99 -12.13 27.14
N ASP A 63 3.02 -11.21 27.06
CA ASP A 63 1.91 -11.10 28.02
C ASP A 63 0.70 -11.97 27.63
N LEU A 64 0.74 -12.59 26.45
CA LEU A 64 -0.28 -13.53 26.01
C LEU A 64 -0.24 -14.83 26.85
N PRO A 65 -1.39 -15.49 27.07
CA PRO A 65 -1.44 -16.82 27.73
C PRO A 65 -0.53 -17.83 27.01
N LYS A 66 -0.01 -18.79 27.79
CA LYS A 66 0.88 -19.85 27.29
C LYS A 66 0.23 -20.80 26.28
N LYS A 67 -1.09 -21.00 26.40
CA LYS A 67 -1.88 -21.81 25.45
C LYS A 67 -3.02 -20.97 24.91
N LEU A 68 -3.10 -20.93 23.61
CA LEU A 68 -4.10 -20.18 22.86
C LEU A 68 -4.66 -21.03 21.73
N ASP A 69 -5.88 -20.68 21.30
CA ASP A 69 -6.49 -21.19 20.10
C ASP A 69 -6.81 -20.01 19.15
N GLY A 70 -6.59 -20.21 17.86
CA GLY A 70 -6.87 -19.22 16.85
C GLY A 70 -5.71 -18.98 15.88
N VAL A 71 -5.78 -17.82 15.23
CA VAL A 71 -4.87 -17.43 14.17
C VAL A 71 -4.06 -16.21 14.56
N ALA A 72 -2.76 -16.27 14.35
CA ALA A 72 -1.84 -15.14 14.42
C ALA A 72 -1.56 -14.65 12.99
N LEU A 73 -1.93 -13.41 12.69
CA LEU A 73 -1.65 -12.76 11.42
C LEU A 73 -0.51 -11.76 11.58
N ALA A 74 0.62 -12.03 10.94
CA ALA A 74 1.76 -11.12 10.89
C ALA A 74 1.90 -10.53 9.48
N ILE A 75 2.01 -9.20 9.39
CA ILE A 75 2.05 -8.47 8.12
C ILE A 75 3.33 -7.64 8.03
N CYS A 76 4.21 -8.00 7.09
CA CYS A 76 5.37 -7.18 6.68
C CYS A 76 6.25 -6.70 7.85
N ASP A 77 6.40 -7.51 8.90
CA ASP A 77 7.28 -7.20 10.03
C ASP A 77 8.71 -7.67 9.72
N ARG A 78 9.59 -6.71 9.60
CA ARG A 78 10.99 -6.89 9.25
C ARG A 78 11.76 -7.83 10.19
N HIS A 79 11.42 -7.82 11.47
CA HIS A 79 12.14 -8.55 12.51
C HIS A 79 11.39 -9.78 13.01
N PHE A 80 10.22 -10.08 12.49
CA PHE A 80 9.33 -11.11 13.00
C PHE A 80 10.00 -12.50 13.12
N PHE A 81 10.72 -12.93 12.10
CA PHE A 81 11.41 -14.21 12.10
C PHE A 81 12.74 -14.15 12.85
N SER A 82 13.54 -13.12 12.66
CA SER A 82 14.87 -12.97 13.30
C SER A 82 14.80 -12.75 14.80
N SER A 83 13.68 -12.21 15.33
CA SER A 83 13.46 -12.04 16.78
C SER A 83 13.02 -13.31 17.50
N GLY A 84 12.65 -14.37 16.76
CA GLY A 84 12.07 -15.58 17.32
C GLY A 84 10.55 -15.50 17.56
N ALA A 85 9.88 -14.39 17.26
CA ALA A 85 8.44 -14.22 17.49
C ALA A 85 7.59 -15.28 16.76
N ALA A 86 7.99 -15.72 15.57
CA ALA A 86 7.30 -16.80 14.86
C ALA A 86 7.27 -18.12 15.68
N ARG A 87 8.40 -18.50 16.28
CA ARG A 87 8.48 -19.68 17.14
C ARG A 87 7.64 -19.53 18.41
N GLU A 88 7.67 -18.34 19.01
CA GLU A 88 6.86 -18.04 20.21
C GLU A 88 5.36 -18.13 19.91
N VAL A 89 4.91 -17.62 18.77
CA VAL A 89 3.53 -17.78 18.30
C VAL A 89 3.14 -19.26 18.21
N LYS A 90 3.99 -20.09 17.60
CA LYS A 90 3.74 -21.53 17.43
C LYS A 90 3.73 -22.28 18.76
N THR A 91 4.62 -21.96 19.70
CA THR A 91 4.65 -22.61 21.04
C THR A 91 3.40 -22.32 21.86
N ARG A 92 2.68 -21.24 21.54
CA ARG A 92 1.38 -20.92 22.17
C ARG A 92 0.20 -21.65 21.54
N GLY A 93 0.40 -22.42 20.47
CA GLY A 93 -0.64 -23.19 19.78
C GLY A 93 -1.36 -22.45 18.66
N LEU A 94 -0.94 -21.22 18.33
CA LEU A 94 -1.57 -20.44 17.25
C LEU A 94 -1.16 -20.93 15.87
N ARG A 95 -2.08 -20.84 14.91
CA ARG A 95 -1.81 -20.96 13.48
C ARG A 95 -1.18 -19.66 12.97
N LEU A 96 0.01 -19.77 12.38
CA LEU A 96 0.71 -18.58 11.86
C LEU A 96 0.36 -18.33 10.38
N VAL A 97 -0.25 -17.20 10.12
CA VAL A 97 -0.50 -16.66 8.78
C VAL A 97 0.44 -15.47 8.54
N TRP A 98 1.20 -15.55 7.46
CA TRP A 98 2.20 -14.53 7.11
C TRP A 98 1.88 -13.81 5.81
N SER A 99 1.97 -12.48 5.79
CA SER A 99 1.82 -11.63 4.60
C SER A 99 3.07 -10.76 4.43
N ASN A 100 3.89 -11.08 3.44
CA ASN A 100 5.18 -10.41 3.21
C ASN A 100 5.00 -8.95 2.71
N GLU A 101 4.08 -8.70 1.80
CA GLU A 101 3.79 -7.40 1.15
C GLU A 101 4.92 -6.85 0.24
N MET A 102 6.13 -7.38 0.30
CA MET A 102 7.31 -6.89 -0.40
C MET A 102 7.69 -7.80 -1.57
N MET A 103 8.56 -7.32 -2.45
CA MET A 103 9.15 -8.12 -3.52
C MET A 103 10.53 -8.70 -3.14
N PHE A 104 10.81 -8.82 -1.84
CA PHE A 104 12.01 -9.46 -1.28
C PHE A 104 11.63 -10.19 0.02
N GLY A 105 12.39 -11.24 0.35
CA GLY A 105 12.22 -11.98 1.61
C GLY A 105 12.90 -11.27 2.77
N PHE A 106 12.36 -11.46 3.96
CA PHE A 106 12.95 -10.98 5.21
C PHE A 106 13.95 -12.00 5.77
N GLN A 107 14.82 -11.54 6.65
CA GLN A 107 15.78 -12.41 7.33
C GLN A 107 15.06 -13.48 8.16
N GLY A 108 15.40 -14.76 7.93
CA GLY A 108 14.82 -15.91 8.60
C GLY A 108 13.47 -16.38 8.04
N GLU A 109 12.91 -15.70 7.03
CA GLU A 109 11.61 -16.05 6.42
C GLU A 109 11.66 -17.39 5.67
N ALA A 110 12.70 -17.60 4.88
CA ALA A 110 12.86 -18.83 4.11
C ALA A 110 13.10 -20.06 5.01
N GLU A 111 13.88 -19.88 6.08
CA GLU A 111 14.12 -20.88 7.10
C GLU A 111 12.81 -21.23 7.83
N ALA A 112 12.04 -20.23 8.24
CA ALA A 112 10.75 -20.42 8.91
C ALA A 112 9.74 -21.18 8.02
N ALA A 113 9.74 -20.92 6.71
CA ALA A 113 8.91 -21.67 5.77
C ALA A 113 9.33 -23.14 5.69
N LYS A 114 10.64 -23.43 5.58
CA LYS A 114 11.19 -24.80 5.55
C LYS A 114 10.96 -25.57 6.86
N GLU A 115 11.02 -24.90 7.99
CA GLU A 115 10.78 -25.48 9.31
C GLU A 115 9.28 -25.72 9.62
N GLY A 116 8.37 -25.33 8.72
CA GLY A 116 6.93 -25.49 8.92
C GLY A 116 6.34 -24.55 9.98
N LEU A 117 7.01 -23.43 10.29
CA LEU A 117 6.49 -22.44 11.21
C LEU A 117 5.32 -21.65 10.61
N ILE A 118 5.29 -21.48 9.28
CA ILE A 118 4.26 -20.74 8.56
C ILE A 118 3.17 -21.73 8.12
N ASP A 119 1.99 -21.63 8.72
CA ASP A 119 0.85 -22.50 8.37
C ASP A 119 0.19 -22.05 7.05
N ARG A 120 0.28 -20.76 6.72
CA ARG A 120 -0.28 -20.18 5.49
C ARG A 120 0.43 -18.89 5.12
N VAL A 121 0.68 -18.70 3.82
CA VAL A 121 1.24 -17.46 3.28
C VAL A 121 0.19 -16.71 2.47
N LEU A 122 0.17 -15.39 2.61
CA LEU A 122 -0.72 -14.50 1.87
C LEU A 122 0.08 -13.62 0.91
N PHE A 123 -0.37 -13.56 -0.32
CA PHE A 123 0.20 -12.70 -1.37
C PHE A 123 -0.74 -11.58 -1.76
N VAL A 124 -0.20 -10.42 -2.02
CA VAL A 124 -0.98 -9.27 -2.50
C VAL A 124 -1.24 -9.33 -4.01
N SER A 125 -0.49 -10.17 -4.74
CA SER A 125 -0.64 -10.32 -6.19
C SER A 125 -0.09 -11.66 -6.68
N GLU A 126 -0.57 -12.08 -7.84
CA GLU A 126 -0.03 -13.21 -8.59
C GLU A 126 1.47 -13.03 -8.92
N PHE A 127 1.87 -11.80 -9.25
CA PHE A 127 3.27 -11.46 -9.51
C PHE A 127 4.18 -11.72 -8.30
N GLN A 128 3.69 -11.38 -7.10
CA GLN A 128 4.39 -11.69 -5.86
C GLN A 128 4.41 -13.20 -5.59
N ALA A 129 3.27 -13.89 -5.74
CA ALA A 129 3.16 -15.33 -5.55
C ALA A 129 4.14 -16.10 -6.44
N ASN A 130 4.19 -15.76 -7.74
CA ASN A 130 5.11 -16.36 -8.69
C ASN A 130 6.58 -16.14 -8.30
N LYS A 131 6.93 -14.96 -7.80
CA LYS A 131 8.29 -14.67 -7.34
C LYS A 131 8.73 -15.55 -6.17
N PHE A 132 7.82 -15.86 -5.26
CA PHE A 132 8.12 -16.58 -4.03
C PHE A 132 7.71 -18.05 -4.04
N ALA A 133 7.27 -18.58 -5.19
CA ALA A 133 6.78 -19.96 -5.32
C ALA A 133 7.75 -21.02 -4.75
N ASP A 134 9.05 -20.86 -5.01
CA ASP A 134 10.06 -21.80 -4.50
C ASP A 134 10.30 -21.64 -2.99
N MET A 135 10.28 -20.42 -2.46
CA MET A 135 10.47 -20.17 -1.03
C MET A 135 9.38 -20.82 -0.19
N TYR A 136 8.13 -20.80 -0.68
CA TYR A 136 6.96 -21.30 0.05
C TYR A 136 6.42 -22.62 -0.49
N ARG A 137 7.30 -23.40 -1.14
CA ARG A 137 6.89 -24.72 -1.68
C ARG A 137 6.34 -25.62 -0.56
N GLY A 138 5.09 -26.07 -0.71
CA GLY A 138 4.39 -26.88 0.27
C GLY A 138 3.67 -26.10 1.37
N VAL A 139 3.82 -24.77 1.43
CA VAL A 139 3.02 -23.92 2.34
C VAL A 139 1.72 -23.51 1.63
N PRO A 140 0.53 -23.74 2.22
CA PRO A 140 -0.72 -23.27 1.68
C PRO A 140 -0.70 -21.75 1.42
N ALA A 141 -1.10 -21.32 0.22
CA ALA A 141 -1.00 -19.96 -0.22
C ALA A 141 -2.35 -19.39 -0.65
N PHE A 142 -2.60 -18.10 -0.33
CA PHE A 142 -3.78 -17.36 -0.77
C PHE A 142 -3.39 -16.01 -1.34
N GLN A 143 -4.13 -15.56 -2.36
CA GLN A 143 -4.00 -14.20 -2.86
C GLN A 143 -5.13 -13.34 -2.27
N THR A 144 -4.79 -12.45 -1.35
CA THR A 144 -5.75 -11.58 -0.66
C THR A 144 -5.85 -10.17 -1.23
N GLY A 145 -4.94 -9.79 -2.11
CA GLY A 145 -4.82 -8.40 -2.51
C GLY A 145 -4.40 -7.49 -1.35
N ASN A 146 -4.63 -6.20 -1.52
CA ASN A 146 -4.29 -5.22 -0.50
C ASN A 146 -5.52 -4.35 -0.19
N TYR A 147 -6.34 -4.79 0.77
CA TYR A 147 -7.57 -4.08 1.12
C TYR A 147 -7.31 -2.64 1.56
N ILE A 148 -8.06 -1.74 0.96
CA ILE A 148 -8.17 -0.33 1.33
C ILE A 148 -9.64 -0.08 1.61
N ASP A 149 -9.95 0.49 2.79
CA ASP A 149 -11.31 0.86 3.13
C ASP A 149 -11.77 2.01 2.22
N PRO A 150 -12.74 1.77 1.32
CA PRO A 150 -13.17 2.80 0.38
C PRO A 150 -13.91 3.96 1.04
N ASP A 151 -14.38 3.80 2.29
CA ASP A 151 -15.09 4.87 3.01
C ASP A 151 -14.13 5.93 3.57
N ASP A 152 -12.83 5.62 3.64
CA ASP A 152 -11.81 6.63 3.92
C ASP A 152 -11.59 7.58 2.72
N TYR A 153 -12.11 7.24 1.53
CA TYR A 153 -11.91 7.97 0.28
C TYR A 153 -13.24 8.19 -0.43
N ALA A 154 -13.60 9.43 -0.69
CA ALA A 154 -14.75 9.76 -1.51
C ALA A 154 -14.29 10.50 -2.76
N TRP A 155 -14.84 10.17 -3.93
CA TRP A 155 -14.54 10.96 -5.10
C TRP A 155 -14.91 12.43 -4.88
N ARG A 156 -13.98 13.34 -5.20
CA ARG A 156 -14.18 14.78 -5.12
C ARG A 156 -13.75 15.42 -6.44
N GLN A 157 -14.60 16.29 -6.97
CA GLN A 157 -14.19 17.11 -8.09
C GLN A 157 -13.18 18.14 -7.59
N ARG A 158 -11.96 18.08 -8.13
CA ARG A 158 -10.95 19.10 -7.86
C ARG A 158 -11.37 20.45 -8.47
N ARG A 159 -11.22 21.52 -7.72
CA ARG A 159 -11.64 22.88 -8.09
C ARG A 159 -10.47 23.87 -8.27
N ASP A 160 -9.26 23.49 -7.90
CA ASP A 160 -8.06 24.31 -8.10
C ASP A 160 -7.83 24.50 -9.60
N PRO A 161 -7.64 25.74 -10.11
CA PRO A 161 -7.42 26.00 -11.51
C PRO A 161 -6.05 25.52 -12.02
N ILE A 162 -5.06 25.42 -11.10
CA ILE A 162 -3.70 25.01 -11.46
C ILE A 162 -3.67 23.49 -11.63
N PHE A 163 -3.34 23.03 -12.83
CA PHE A 163 -3.17 21.60 -13.10
C PHE A 163 -2.00 21.05 -12.29
N THR A 164 -2.25 20.02 -11.49
CA THR A 164 -1.27 19.50 -10.55
C THR A 164 -1.00 18.03 -10.79
N LEU A 165 0.27 17.71 -11.04
CA LEU A 165 0.76 16.34 -11.11
C LEU A 165 1.56 16.03 -9.85
N GLY A 166 1.54 14.78 -9.44
CA GLY A 166 2.36 14.42 -8.29
C GLY A 166 2.49 12.93 -8.07
N ARG A 167 3.25 12.61 -7.04
CA ARG A 167 3.40 11.24 -6.57
C ARG A 167 3.55 11.17 -5.07
N LEU A 168 3.13 10.04 -4.53
CA LEU A 168 3.32 9.62 -3.16
C LEU A 168 3.98 8.24 -3.17
N SER A 169 5.08 8.08 -2.46
CA SER A 169 5.74 6.78 -2.29
C SER A 169 6.46 6.74 -0.95
N ARG A 170 7.13 5.63 -0.62
CA ARG A 170 8.14 5.66 0.44
C ARG A 170 9.32 6.53 -0.01
N ASP A 171 10.04 7.09 0.95
CA ASP A 171 11.23 7.92 0.78
C ASP A 171 12.49 7.11 0.39
N ASP A 172 12.29 6.11 -0.45
CA ASP A 172 13.34 5.23 -0.98
C ASP A 172 13.85 5.78 -2.31
N PRO A 173 15.13 6.21 -2.42
CA PRO A 173 15.69 6.72 -3.66
C PRO A 173 15.55 5.78 -4.86
N GLN A 174 15.54 4.46 -4.62
CA GLN A 174 15.40 3.47 -5.69
C GLN A 174 14.01 3.51 -6.35
N LYS A 175 13.01 4.05 -5.68
CA LYS A 175 11.66 4.23 -6.24
C LYS A 175 11.58 5.34 -7.30
N TYR A 176 12.59 6.16 -7.41
CA TYR A 176 12.64 7.28 -8.35
C TYR A 176 13.60 6.97 -9.49
N PRO A 177 13.21 7.17 -10.76
CA PRO A 177 14.15 7.07 -11.89
C PRO A 177 15.21 8.18 -11.80
N LEU A 178 16.40 7.92 -12.36
CA LEU A 178 17.52 8.87 -12.27
C LEU A 178 17.25 10.23 -12.91
N ASP A 179 16.39 10.26 -13.91
CA ASP A 179 15.93 11.43 -14.69
C ASP A 179 14.60 12.01 -14.18
N PHE A 180 14.18 11.64 -12.97
CA PHE A 180 12.86 11.98 -12.42
C PHE A 180 12.44 13.46 -12.60
N PRO A 181 13.26 14.49 -12.30
CA PRO A 181 12.83 15.87 -12.51
C PRO A 181 12.63 16.19 -13.98
N VAL A 182 13.57 15.79 -14.82
CA VAL A 182 13.53 16.01 -16.28
C VAL A 182 12.30 15.34 -16.89
N PHE A 183 11.98 14.12 -16.43
CA PHE A 183 10.79 13.40 -16.89
C PHE A 183 9.49 14.23 -16.71
N TYR A 184 9.35 14.96 -15.60
CA TYR A 184 8.20 15.82 -15.36
C TYR A 184 8.25 17.11 -16.17
N GLU A 185 9.41 17.78 -16.25
CA GLU A 185 9.58 19.06 -16.93
C GLU A 185 9.47 18.97 -18.45
N GLU A 186 9.99 17.90 -19.04
CA GLU A 186 9.88 17.65 -20.48
C GLU A 186 8.46 17.31 -20.97
N LEU A 187 7.48 17.14 -20.06
CA LEU A 187 6.07 17.11 -20.43
C LEU A 187 5.68 18.41 -21.17
N GLY A 188 6.39 19.51 -20.88
CA GLY A 188 6.22 20.79 -21.57
C GLY A 188 4.86 21.44 -21.30
N LEU A 189 4.38 21.32 -20.06
CA LEU A 189 3.14 21.93 -19.60
C LEU A 189 3.40 23.35 -19.10
N LYS A 190 2.42 24.24 -19.22
CA LYS A 190 2.46 25.61 -18.68
C LYS A 190 1.56 25.70 -17.47
N GLU A 191 1.85 26.62 -16.54
CA GLU A 191 1.02 26.87 -15.35
C GLU A 191 0.65 25.58 -14.61
N VAL A 192 1.66 24.77 -14.33
CA VAL A 192 1.55 23.45 -13.69
C VAL A 192 2.21 23.47 -12.31
N ARG A 193 1.75 22.61 -11.42
CA ARG A 193 2.38 22.34 -10.14
C ARG A 193 2.79 20.86 -10.07
N TYR A 194 4.01 20.61 -9.61
CA TYR A 194 4.52 19.26 -9.35
C TYR A 194 4.62 19.04 -7.85
N ARG A 195 3.83 18.11 -7.31
CA ARG A 195 3.82 17.80 -5.87
C ARG A 195 4.40 16.41 -5.62
N VAL A 196 5.40 16.32 -4.78
CA VAL A 196 6.03 15.04 -4.41
C VAL A 196 6.04 14.91 -2.90
N MET A 197 5.39 13.89 -2.36
CA MET A 197 5.43 13.59 -0.93
C MET A 197 6.31 12.39 -0.61
N ALA A 198 6.95 12.42 0.55
CA ALA A 198 8.03 11.58 1.02
C ALA A 198 9.38 11.87 0.32
N TRP A 199 9.69 13.15 0.16
CA TRP A 199 10.98 13.63 -0.30
C TRP A 199 11.96 13.72 0.88
N SER A 200 12.84 12.72 1.01
CA SER A 200 13.89 12.70 2.06
C SER A 200 15.17 13.38 1.60
N LYS A 201 16.10 13.58 2.55
CA LYS A 201 17.46 14.05 2.22
C LYS A 201 18.18 13.09 1.27
N GLU A 202 17.94 11.79 1.42
CA GLU A 202 18.53 10.73 0.58
C GLU A 202 18.02 10.83 -0.84
N VAL A 203 16.71 11.00 -1.03
CA VAL A 203 16.10 11.24 -2.35
C VAL A 203 16.66 12.54 -2.95
N GLY A 204 16.72 13.62 -2.18
CA GLY A 204 17.28 14.90 -2.64
C GLY A 204 18.74 14.83 -3.07
N ARG A 205 19.58 14.02 -2.40
CA ARG A 205 20.98 13.81 -2.81
C ARG A 205 21.11 13.20 -4.20
N GLN A 206 20.20 12.33 -4.61
CA GLN A 206 20.19 11.71 -5.94
C GLN A 206 20.03 12.76 -7.04
N TYR A 207 19.33 13.87 -6.76
CA TYR A 207 19.02 14.94 -7.70
C TYR A 207 19.74 16.26 -7.41
N ARG A 208 20.87 16.23 -6.69
CA ARG A 208 21.69 17.43 -6.41
C ARG A 208 22.21 18.17 -7.64
N TRP A 209 22.17 17.52 -8.78
CA TRP A 209 22.56 18.07 -10.09
C TRP A 209 21.44 18.94 -10.72
N HIS A 210 20.22 18.84 -10.23
CA HIS A 210 19.04 19.52 -10.73
C HIS A 210 18.62 20.68 -9.83
N ARG A 211 18.16 21.78 -10.43
CA ARG A 211 17.57 22.91 -9.71
C ARG A 211 16.07 22.91 -9.90
N PHE A 212 15.36 22.58 -8.83
CA PHE A 212 13.90 22.59 -8.83
C PHE A 212 13.38 24.03 -8.88
N GLY A 213 12.48 24.33 -9.84
CA GLY A 213 11.82 25.62 -10.00
C GLY A 213 10.68 25.82 -8.98
N PRO A 214 10.03 27.00 -9.02
CA PRO A 214 8.94 27.35 -8.10
C PRO A 214 7.66 26.50 -8.30
N GLU A 215 7.55 25.80 -9.42
CA GLU A 215 6.45 24.86 -9.71
C GLU A 215 6.54 23.56 -8.91
N TRP A 216 7.70 23.28 -8.30
CA TRP A 216 7.93 22.08 -7.50
C TRP A 216 7.62 22.28 -6.02
N GLU A 217 6.83 21.39 -5.45
CA GLU A 217 6.58 21.27 -4.02
C GLU A 217 7.06 19.89 -3.53
N LEU A 218 8.21 19.88 -2.87
CA LEU A 218 8.87 18.68 -2.37
C LEU A 218 8.61 18.54 -0.87
N LEU A 219 7.72 17.63 -0.50
CA LEU A 219 7.23 17.48 0.87
C LEU A 219 7.90 16.28 1.55
N SER A 220 8.29 16.45 2.80
CA SER A 220 8.73 15.33 3.64
C SER A 220 7.61 14.30 3.83
N ALA A 221 7.98 13.09 4.24
CA ALA A 221 7.01 12.05 4.55
C ALA A 221 6.01 12.53 5.63
N ASN A 222 4.73 12.27 5.41
CA ASN A 222 3.64 12.64 6.33
C ASN A 222 3.52 14.15 6.66
N LYS A 223 4.00 15.02 5.78
CA LYS A 223 3.83 16.47 5.94
C LYS A 223 2.36 16.87 6.00
N GLU A 224 1.54 16.15 5.28
CA GLU A 224 0.08 16.20 5.32
C GLU A 224 -0.51 14.77 5.24
N PRO A 225 -1.78 14.57 5.57
CA PRO A 225 -2.41 13.26 5.37
C PRO A 225 -2.35 12.81 3.92
N ALA A 226 -1.97 11.55 3.66
CA ALA A 226 -1.82 10.99 2.31
C ALA A 226 -3.07 11.22 1.44
N ARG A 227 -4.25 11.07 2.03
CA ARG A 227 -5.53 11.31 1.36
C ARG A 227 -5.66 12.76 0.88
N GLU A 228 -5.37 13.73 1.73
CA GLU A 228 -5.48 15.17 1.37
C GLU A 228 -4.46 15.55 0.31
N PHE A 229 -3.25 15.00 0.40
CA PHE A 229 -2.25 15.13 -0.67
C PHE A 229 -2.79 14.61 -2.01
N LEU A 230 -3.39 13.42 -2.05
CA LEU A 230 -3.94 12.83 -3.28
C LEU A 230 -5.12 13.66 -3.83
N TYR A 231 -5.98 14.22 -2.98
CA TYR A 231 -7.05 15.14 -3.41
C TYR A 231 -6.53 16.43 -4.04
N SER A 232 -5.30 16.82 -3.75
CA SER A 232 -4.68 18.01 -4.34
C SER A 232 -4.15 17.79 -5.77
N LEU A 233 -4.10 16.55 -6.24
CA LEU A 233 -3.57 16.18 -7.55
C LEU A 233 -4.68 15.99 -8.58
N ASP A 234 -4.44 16.39 -9.82
CA ASP A 234 -5.20 15.95 -10.99
C ASP A 234 -4.71 14.58 -11.49
N LEU A 235 -3.38 14.41 -11.55
CA LEU A 235 -2.77 13.17 -12.01
C LEU A 235 -1.78 12.62 -10.97
N PHE A 236 -1.87 11.32 -10.75
CA PHE A 236 -0.85 10.55 -10.04
C PHE A 236 0.16 10.01 -11.07
N LEU A 237 1.21 10.80 -11.32
CA LEU A 237 2.23 10.44 -12.29
C LEU A 237 3.34 9.65 -11.60
N TYR A 238 3.44 8.35 -11.94
CA TYR A 238 4.23 7.40 -11.16
C TYR A 238 5.31 6.68 -11.98
N PRO A 239 6.30 7.40 -12.53
CA PRO A 239 7.48 6.73 -13.09
C PRO A 239 8.24 6.03 -11.95
N ILE A 240 8.69 4.79 -12.19
CA ILE A 240 9.34 3.95 -11.19
C ILE A 240 10.80 3.70 -11.59
N GLY A 241 11.69 3.74 -10.62
CA GLY A 241 13.10 3.39 -10.81
C GLY A 241 13.26 1.94 -11.29
N HIS A 242 14.15 1.71 -12.23
CA HIS A 242 14.34 0.43 -12.93
C HIS A 242 14.67 -0.77 -12.02
N ARG A 243 15.18 -0.50 -10.79
CA ARG A 243 15.53 -1.54 -9.81
C ARG A 243 14.38 -2.00 -8.93
N ILE A 244 13.26 -1.27 -8.95
CA ILE A 244 12.11 -1.58 -8.10
C ILE A 244 11.02 -2.30 -8.91
N LYS A 245 10.43 -3.29 -8.27
CA LYS A 245 9.18 -3.92 -8.72
C LYS A 245 8.10 -3.67 -7.67
N GLU A 246 6.97 -3.13 -8.10
CA GLU A 246 5.81 -2.96 -7.21
C GLU A 246 5.12 -4.31 -7.02
N SER A 247 4.89 -4.68 -5.76
CA SER A 247 4.17 -5.91 -5.42
C SER A 247 2.68 -5.81 -5.76
N TRP A 248 2.07 -4.64 -5.54
CA TRP A 248 0.66 -4.39 -5.86
C TRP A 248 0.43 -2.96 -6.36
N GLY A 249 0.90 -1.94 -5.65
CA GLY A 249 0.69 -0.53 -6.02
C GLY A 249 -0.38 0.17 -5.18
N ARG A 250 -0.32 0.02 -3.86
CA ARG A 250 -1.29 0.61 -2.93
C ARG A 250 -1.53 2.10 -3.17
N ALA A 251 -0.47 2.91 -3.33
CA ALA A 251 -0.58 4.34 -3.58
C ALA A 251 -1.33 4.68 -4.88
N VAL A 252 -1.23 3.82 -5.90
CA VAL A 252 -1.99 3.97 -7.16
C VAL A 252 -3.48 3.79 -6.91
N VAL A 253 -3.87 2.77 -6.14
CA VAL A 253 -5.28 2.51 -5.83
C VAL A 253 -5.85 3.59 -4.88
N GLU A 254 -5.08 4.08 -3.93
CA GLU A 254 -5.45 5.23 -3.10
C GLU A 254 -5.68 6.49 -3.94
N ALA A 255 -4.82 6.75 -4.93
CA ALA A 255 -5.02 7.83 -5.91
C ALA A 255 -6.31 7.65 -6.71
N MET A 256 -6.55 6.44 -7.22
CA MET A 256 -7.80 6.13 -7.93
C MET A 256 -9.04 6.42 -7.09
N LEU A 257 -9.06 5.98 -5.84
CA LEU A 257 -10.19 6.20 -4.93
C LEU A 257 -10.51 7.67 -4.70
N THR A 258 -9.50 8.55 -4.71
CA THR A 258 -9.69 10.02 -4.61
C THR A 258 -10.12 10.67 -5.93
N GLY A 259 -10.06 9.94 -7.04
CA GLY A 259 -10.27 10.47 -8.39
C GLY A 259 -9.03 11.12 -9.01
N CYS A 260 -7.87 10.97 -8.38
CA CYS A 260 -6.59 11.35 -8.96
C CYS A 260 -6.22 10.31 -10.04
N VAL A 261 -6.13 10.73 -11.31
CA VAL A 261 -5.95 9.81 -12.44
C VAL A 261 -4.53 9.25 -12.47
N PRO A 262 -4.34 7.93 -12.35
CA PRO A 262 -3.01 7.34 -12.40
C PRO A 262 -2.47 7.23 -13.82
N VAL A 263 -1.19 7.60 -13.99
CA VAL A 263 -0.38 7.36 -15.19
C VAL A 263 0.88 6.63 -14.74
N VAL A 264 0.98 5.35 -15.08
CA VAL A 264 1.92 4.39 -14.49
C VAL A 264 2.71 3.62 -15.55
N PRO A 265 3.89 3.05 -15.23
CA PRO A 265 4.67 2.25 -16.17
C PRO A 265 4.03 0.88 -16.44
N ALA A 266 4.23 0.37 -17.65
CA ALA A 266 4.02 -1.03 -17.97
C ALA A 266 5.05 -1.94 -17.24
N GLY A 267 4.84 -3.25 -17.29
CA GLY A 267 5.79 -4.22 -16.73
C GLY A 267 5.70 -4.45 -15.22
N HIS A 268 4.66 -3.91 -14.57
CA HIS A 268 4.28 -4.15 -13.18
C HIS A 268 2.86 -4.74 -13.10
N GLN A 269 2.31 -4.90 -11.89
CA GLN A 269 0.95 -5.43 -11.70
C GLN A 269 -0.17 -4.45 -12.10
N PHE A 270 0.14 -3.28 -12.60
CA PHE A 270 -0.85 -2.23 -12.87
C PHE A 270 -1.94 -2.63 -13.87
N HIS A 271 -1.64 -3.53 -14.82
CA HIS A 271 -2.64 -4.09 -15.74
C HIS A 271 -3.74 -4.92 -15.03
N LYS A 272 -3.51 -5.34 -13.79
CA LYS A 272 -4.55 -6.00 -12.93
C LYS A 272 -5.35 -4.97 -12.12
N LEU A 273 -4.86 -3.73 -12.01
CA LEU A 273 -5.49 -2.66 -11.25
C LEU A 273 -6.22 -1.65 -12.14
N LEU A 274 -5.73 -1.43 -13.36
CA LEU A 274 -6.20 -0.40 -14.27
C LEU A 274 -6.68 -1.00 -15.58
N VAL A 275 -7.72 -0.38 -16.13
CA VAL A 275 -8.11 -0.52 -17.55
C VAL A 275 -7.58 0.72 -18.27
N HIS A 276 -6.63 0.52 -19.19
CA HIS A 276 -5.98 1.61 -19.93
C HIS A 276 -6.99 2.46 -20.69
N GLY A 277 -6.93 3.79 -20.50
CA GLY A 277 -7.84 4.75 -21.14
C GLY A 277 -9.24 4.87 -20.48
N GLU A 278 -9.54 4.03 -19.48
CA GLU A 278 -10.82 4.05 -18.75
C GLU A 278 -10.64 4.42 -17.27
N SER A 279 -9.77 3.72 -16.55
CA SER A 279 -9.54 3.94 -15.12
C SER A 279 -8.11 4.40 -14.79
N GLY A 280 -7.35 4.77 -15.79
CA GLY A 280 -5.97 5.25 -15.72
C GLY A 280 -5.20 4.90 -16.99
N PHE A 281 -3.91 5.19 -16.99
CA PHE A 281 -3.06 4.97 -18.15
C PHE A 281 -1.83 4.15 -17.79
N ILE A 282 -1.53 3.14 -18.62
CA ILE A 282 -0.35 2.30 -18.53
C ILE A 282 0.53 2.61 -19.72
N CYS A 283 1.74 3.11 -19.49
CA CYS A 283 2.64 3.61 -20.52
C CYS A 283 3.94 2.77 -20.56
N GLN A 284 4.40 2.44 -21.76
CA GLN A 284 5.65 1.72 -21.97
C GLN A 284 6.83 2.68 -22.11
N GLU A 285 6.63 3.74 -22.92
CA GLU A 285 7.66 4.68 -23.27
C GLU A 285 7.31 6.11 -22.85
N TYR A 286 8.30 6.96 -22.70
CA TYR A 286 8.12 8.35 -22.30
C TYR A 286 7.15 9.11 -23.21
N ARG A 287 7.19 8.88 -24.54
CA ARG A 287 6.26 9.50 -25.48
C ARG A 287 4.79 9.23 -25.17
N GLU A 288 4.48 8.04 -24.66
CA GLU A 288 3.11 7.67 -24.27
C GLU A 288 2.68 8.42 -23.02
N TYR A 289 3.56 8.53 -22.00
CA TYR A 289 3.29 9.38 -20.84
C TYR A 289 3.01 10.82 -21.26
N LYS A 290 3.87 11.37 -22.13
CA LYS A 290 3.73 12.74 -22.61
C LYS A 290 2.42 12.96 -23.37
N ALA A 291 2.02 12.03 -24.21
CA ALA A 291 0.76 12.09 -24.96
C ALA A 291 -0.45 12.05 -24.01
N CYS A 292 -0.51 11.05 -23.13
CA CYS A 292 -1.60 10.90 -22.16
C CYS A 292 -1.72 12.11 -21.23
N VAL A 293 -0.60 12.57 -20.67
CA VAL A 293 -0.60 13.71 -19.74
C VAL A 293 -1.04 15.00 -20.46
N ARG A 294 -0.56 15.26 -21.68
CA ARG A 294 -0.96 16.44 -22.45
C ARG A 294 -2.43 16.41 -22.85
N GLU A 295 -2.97 15.25 -23.20
CA GLU A 295 -4.40 15.10 -23.47
C GLU A 295 -5.23 15.38 -22.22
N LEU A 296 -4.87 14.79 -21.07
CA LEU A 296 -5.55 15.02 -19.80
C LEU A 296 -5.42 16.48 -19.33
N TYR A 297 -4.31 17.14 -19.64
CA TYR A 297 -4.10 18.55 -19.37
C TYR A 297 -5.02 19.44 -20.22
N ALA A 298 -5.05 19.22 -21.53
CA ALA A 298 -5.78 20.04 -22.48
C ALA A 298 -7.30 19.77 -22.46
N ASN A 299 -7.72 18.53 -22.20
CA ASN A 299 -9.12 18.10 -22.29
C ASN A 299 -9.72 17.89 -20.87
N HIS A 300 -10.16 18.99 -20.26
CA HIS A 300 -10.77 18.97 -18.93
C HIS A 300 -12.01 18.06 -18.81
N PRO A 301 -12.96 18.03 -19.77
CA PRO A 301 -14.10 17.10 -19.73
C PRO A 301 -13.65 15.63 -19.72
N PHE A 302 -12.68 15.27 -20.57
CA PHE A 302 -12.12 13.92 -20.63
C PHE A 302 -11.43 13.56 -19.33
N ARG A 303 -10.56 14.43 -18.79
CA ARG A 303 -9.91 14.22 -17.49
C ARG A 303 -10.93 13.97 -16.38
N ARG A 304 -12.00 14.76 -16.32
CA ARG A 304 -13.05 14.60 -15.32
C ARG A 304 -13.81 13.27 -15.47
N LYS A 305 -14.05 12.83 -16.70
CA LYS A 305 -14.64 11.53 -17.00
C LYS A 305 -13.77 10.40 -16.44
N ILE A 306 -12.48 10.38 -16.79
CA ILE A 306 -11.52 9.37 -16.33
C ILE A 306 -11.37 9.42 -14.80
N SER A 307 -11.29 10.61 -14.20
CA SER A 307 -11.25 10.79 -12.74
C SER A 307 -12.40 10.09 -12.02
N ARG A 308 -13.63 10.21 -12.53
CA ARG A 308 -14.78 9.53 -11.96
C ARG A 308 -14.72 8.02 -12.18
N GLN A 309 -14.42 7.60 -13.41
CA GLN A 309 -14.33 6.18 -13.76
C GLN A 309 -13.24 5.45 -12.95
N CYS A 310 -12.08 6.07 -12.70
CA CYS A 310 -11.04 5.44 -11.90
C CYS A 310 -11.48 5.26 -10.44
N ALA A 311 -12.18 6.22 -9.84
CA ALA A 311 -12.68 6.09 -8.48
C ALA A 311 -13.77 5.01 -8.37
N GLU A 312 -14.69 4.96 -9.33
CA GLU A 312 -15.75 3.92 -9.41
C GLU A 312 -15.13 2.53 -9.60
N HIS A 313 -14.16 2.39 -10.50
CA HIS A 313 -13.44 1.14 -10.74
C HIS A 313 -12.70 0.66 -9.48
N ALA A 314 -11.94 1.55 -8.83
CA ALA A 314 -11.22 1.19 -7.61
C ALA A 314 -12.17 0.75 -6.50
N ARG A 315 -13.27 1.47 -6.28
CA ARG A 315 -14.27 1.14 -5.27
C ARG A 315 -14.95 -0.20 -5.55
N ALA A 316 -15.42 -0.42 -6.78
CA ALA A 316 -16.23 -1.58 -7.13
C ALA A 316 -15.41 -2.86 -7.39
N ARG A 317 -14.15 -2.74 -7.84
CA ARG A 317 -13.35 -3.90 -8.30
C ARG A 317 -12.15 -4.20 -7.42
N LEU A 318 -11.52 -3.17 -6.84
CA LEU A 318 -10.27 -3.33 -6.10
C LEU A 318 -10.45 -3.23 -4.59
N CYS A 319 -11.51 -2.56 -4.13
CA CYS A 319 -11.73 -2.25 -2.73
C CYS A 319 -13.15 -2.60 -2.24
N ASP A 320 -13.86 -3.50 -2.94
CA ASP A 320 -15.17 -3.99 -2.51
C ASP A 320 -15.05 -4.68 -1.14
N PRO A 321 -15.65 -4.14 -0.07
CA PRO A 321 -15.51 -4.68 1.28
C PRO A 321 -16.03 -6.12 1.40
N GLU A 322 -17.14 -6.46 0.74
CA GLU A 322 -17.73 -7.78 0.84
C GLU A 322 -16.88 -8.84 0.10
N ALA A 323 -16.32 -8.50 -1.05
CA ALA A 323 -15.41 -9.40 -1.76
C ALA A 323 -14.14 -9.64 -0.94
N HIS A 324 -13.52 -8.58 -0.40
CA HIS A 324 -12.36 -8.71 0.48
C HIS A 324 -12.68 -9.47 1.76
N ARG A 325 -13.82 -9.18 2.40
CA ARG A 325 -14.24 -9.89 3.61
C ARG A 325 -14.33 -11.40 3.36
N ARG A 326 -14.98 -11.85 2.28
CA ARG A 326 -15.04 -13.29 1.92
C ARG A 326 -13.65 -13.89 1.74
N THR A 327 -12.78 -13.23 0.96
CA THR A 327 -11.40 -13.68 0.74
C THR A 327 -10.61 -13.81 2.04
N TRP A 328 -10.73 -12.84 2.95
CA TRP A 328 -10.03 -12.87 4.23
C TRP A 328 -10.60 -13.91 5.19
N LEU A 329 -11.91 -14.13 5.21
CA LEU A 329 -12.53 -15.20 5.99
C LEU A 329 -12.00 -16.57 5.55
N GLU A 330 -11.93 -16.81 4.24
CA GLU A 330 -11.38 -18.04 3.69
C GLU A 330 -9.88 -18.18 4.01
N ALA A 331 -9.11 -17.09 3.81
CA ALA A 331 -7.68 -17.08 4.06
C ALA A 331 -7.31 -17.27 5.55
N LEU A 332 -8.20 -17.00 6.48
CA LEU A 332 -7.98 -17.15 7.93
C LEU A 332 -8.69 -18.37 8.53
N SER A 333 -9.45 -19.15 7.76
CA SER A 333 -10.09 -20.40 8.19
C SER A 333 -9.14 -21.59 8.06
N PHE A 334 -9.08 -22.47 9.10
CA PHE A 334 -8.24 -23.66 9.17
C PHE A 334 -9.06 -24.89 9.48
#